data_ec81daea4ce59ec990c29679962a497a
#
_entry.id   ec81daea4ce59ec990c29679962a497a
#
_cell.length_a   1.000
_cell.length_b   1.000
_cell.length_c   1.000
_cell.angle_alpha   90.00
_cell.angle_beta   90.00
_cell.angle_gamma   90.00
#
_symmetry.space_group_name_H-M   'P 1'
#
loop_
_entity.id
_entity.type
_entity.pdbx_description
1 polymer ?
#
loop_
_entity_poly.entity_id
_entity_poly.type
_entity_poly.pdbx_seq_one_letter_code
_entity_poly.pdbx_strand_id
1 'polypeptide(L)'
;MPLTDLTPPGSVALYWDFENLHAALCEARLEGSYSKQDNRFKVQDPLVNIQSVIDMASSYGPLAINRAYCNWQYFGRYRDVLLHNSMELIQLFPPGVSAKNGADIRLCLDAVEDLGRFAHIGTVVIVSGDSDYMPLAQKVKALGRRIVGLGGRKTTNAHWATSCHGFHFYEDLISL
;
A
#
# COMPACT_ATOMS: atom_id res chain seq x y z
N MET A 1 7.09 18.92 -34.14
CA MET A 1 7.69 18.57 -32.84
C MET A 1 7.04 17.29 -32.36
N PRO A 2 7.75 16.18 -32.29
CA PRO A 2 7.10 14.96 -31.75
C PRO A 2 6.73 15.19 -30.30
N LEU A 3 5.53 14.78 -29.93
CA LEU A 3 5.06 14.69 -28.55
C LEU A 3 5.82 13.56 -27.82
N THR A 4 7.14 13.64 -27.86
CA THR A 4 8.01 12.69 -27.22
C THR A 4 8.26 13.16 -25.81
N ASP A 5 7.91 12.30 -24.88
CA ASP A 5 8.34 12.28 -23.48
C ASP A 5 7.79 13.38 -22.58
N LEU A 6 6.47 13.41 -22.43
CA LEU A 6 5.91 13.71 -21.12
C LEU A 6 6.00 12.44 -20.25
N THR A 7 7.21 11.91 -20.10
CA THR A 7 7.47 10.96 -19.02
C THR A 7 7.14 11.69 -17.74
N PRO A 8 6.20 11.15 -16.90
CA PRO A 8 5.96 11.76 -15.62
C PRO A 8 7.27 11.90 -14.86
N PRO A 9 7.46 12.93 -14.02
CA PRO A 9 8.65 13.05 -13.20
C PRO A 9 8.94 11.73 -12.50
N GLY A 10 10.20 11.32 -12.45
CA GLY A 10 10.59 9.94 -12.20
C GLY A 10 10.50 9.43 -10.77
N SER A 11 10.06 10.23 -9.78
CA SER A 11 9.99 9.79 -8.38
C SER A 11 8.69 9.08 -8.06
N VAL A 12 8.78 8.14 -7.11
CA VAL A 12 7.68 7.30 -6.65
C VAL A 12 7.31 7.65 -5.22
N ALA A 13 6.02 7.73 -4.95
CA ALA A 13 5.48 7.76 -3.60
C ALA A 13 4.78 6.42 -3.31
N LEU A 14 5.29 5.71 -2.31
CA LEU A 14 4.73 4.45 -1.84
C LEU A 14 3.94 4.67 -0.55
N TYR A 15 2.67 4.29 -0.58
CA TYR A 15 1.78 4.32 0.58
C TYR A 15 1.23 2.92 0.82
N TRP A 16 1.46 2.41 2.01
CA TRP A 16 1.13 1.02 2.34
C TRP A 16 0.08 0.98 3.44
N ASP A 17 -1.10 0.48 3.10
CA ASP A 17 -2.10 0.04 4.08
C ASP A 17 -1.65 -1.33 4.61
N PHE A 18 -0.84 -1.31 5.65
CA PHE A 18 0.01 -2.44 6.01
C PHE A 18 -0.80 -3.66 6.46
N GLU A 19 -1.81 -3.46 7.29
CA GLU A 19 -2.62 -4.56 7.78
C GLU A 19 -3.43 -5.22 6.64
N ASN A 20 -3.82 -4.47 5.61
CA ASN A 20 -4.65 -5.01 4.54
C ASN A 20 -3.99 -6.20 3.82
N LEU A 21 -2.74 -6.04 3.38
CA LEU A 21 -2.02 -7.14 2.72
C LEU A 21 -1.69 -8.26 3.70
N HIS A 22 -1.25 -7.92 4.92
CA HIS A 22 -0.96 -8.89 5.96
C HIS A 22 -2.20 -9.73 6.29
N ALA A 23 -3.35 -9.08 6.47
CA ALA A 23 -4.62 -9.76 6.73
C ALA A 23 -5.01 -10.71 5.59
N ALA A 24 -4.81 -10.29 4.34
CA ALA A 24 -5.09 -11.13 3.18
C ALA A 24 -4.29 -12.43 3.19
N LEU A 25 -3.01 -12.35 3.55
CA LEU A 25 -2.15 -13.53 3.66
C LEU A 25 -2.51 -14.40 4.87
N CYS A 26 -2.86 -13.79 5.98
CA CYS A 26 -3.33 -14.50 7.17
C CYS A 26 -4.64 -15.26 6.91
N GLU A 27 -5.60 -14.64 6.24
CA GLU A 27 -6.87 -15.28 5.89
C GLU A 27 -6.64 -16.51 4.99
N ALA A 28 -5.72 -16.42 4.05
CA ALA A 28 -5.36 -17.56 3.20
C ALA A 28 -4.72 -18.71 3.99
N ARG A 29 -3.93 -18.42 5.01
CA ARG A 29 -3.28 -19.42 5.87
C ARG A 29 -4.21 -20.02 6.91
N LEU A 30 -5.11 -19.22 7.49
CA LEU A 30 -5.97 -19.59 8.59
C LEU A 30 -7.39 -19.99 8.13
N GLU A 31 -7.57 -20.21 6.84
CA GLU A 31 -8.85 -20.62 6.24
C GLU A 31 -10.03 -19.72 6.64
N GLY A 32 -9.78 -18.41 6.64
CA GLY A 32 -10.81 -17.41 6.97
C GLY A 32 -11.01 -17.16 8.45
N SER A 33 -10.11 -17.60 9.31
CA SER A 33 -10.25 -17.41 10.76
C SER A 33 -9.52 -16.19 11.33
N TYR A 34 -8.77 -15.45 10.53
CA TYR A 34 -8.02 -14.29 11.00
C TYR A 34 -8.92 -13.21 11.61
N SER A 35 -10.01 -12.88 10.94
CA SER A 35 -10.96 -11.88 11.41
C SER A 35 -11.99 -12.41 12.41
N LYS A 36 -12.21 -13.73 12.44
CA LYS A 36 -13.24 -14.36 13.30
C LYS A 36 -12.76 -14.64 14.73
N GLN A 37 -11.48 -14.73 14.94
CA GLN A 37 -10.86 -14.90 16.24
C GLN A 37 -10.03 -13.66 16.53
N ASP A 38 -9.71 -13.37 17.78
CA ASP A 38 -8.87 -12.22 18.17
C ASP A 38 -7.41 -12.33 17.65
N ASN A 39 -7.20 -13.07 16.57
CA ASN A 39 -5.90 -13.30 15.97
C ASN A 39 -5.25 -12.00 15.45
N ARG A 40 -6.06 -11.05 15.01
CA ARG A 40 -5.56 -9.73 14.55
C ARG A 40 -5.09 -8.83 15.68
N PHE A 41 -5.49 -9.12 16.93
CA PHE A 41 -5.10 -8.36 18.12
C PHE A 41 -3.96 -9.03 18.91
N LYS A 42 -3.15 -9.79 18.23
CA LYS A 42 -1.95 -10.44 18.76
C LYS A 42 -0.73 -9.98 17.98
N VAL A 43 0.45 -10.17 18.56
CA VAL A 43 1.70 -9.95 17.83
C VAL A 43 1.73 -10.86 16.60
N GLN A 44 1.90 -10.27 15.44
CA GLN A 44 1.84 -10.94 14.15
C GLN A 44 3.20 -11.48 13.72
N ASP A 45 3.19 -12.66 13.11
CA ASP A 45 4.38 -13.21 12.44
C ASP A 45 4.64 -12.45 11.12
N PRO A 46 5.90 -12.24 10.74
CA PRO A 46 6.25 -11.51 9.52
C PRO A 46 6.05 -12.38 8.27
N LEU A 47 4.83 -12.39 7.74
CA LEU A 47 4.44 -13.17 6.56
C LEU A 47 4.76 -12.49 5.24
N VAL A 48 4.77 -11.16 5.23
CA VAL A 48 4.95 -10.37 4.02
C VAL A 48 6.45 -10.22 3.75
N ASN A 49 6.86 -10.53 2.53
CA ASN A 49 8.19 -10.21 2.05
C ASN A 49 8.24 -8.71 1.69
N ILE A 50 8.73 -7.90 2.63
CA ILE A 50 8.79 -6.45 2.50
C ILE A 50 9.65 -6.05 1.31
N GLN A 51 10.81 -6.69 1.13
CA GLN A 51 11.75 -6.34 0.07
C GLN A 51 11.14 -6.51 -1.32
N SER A 52 10.34 -7.55 -1.54
CA SER A 52 9.67 -7.76 -2.83
C SER A 52 8.71 -6.62 -3.18
N VAL A 53 8.00 -6.08 -2.19
CA VAL A 53 7.11 -4.94 -2.39
C VAL A 53 7.90 -3.66 -2.68
N ILE A 54 8.97 -3.42 -1.94
CA ILE A 54 9.87 -2.28 -2.16
C ILE A 54 10.51 -2.36 -3.56
N ASP A 55 10.97 -3.52 -3.98
CA ASP A 55 11.58 -3.72 -5.30
C ASP A 55 10.57 -3.45 -6.41
N MET A 56 9.33 -3.90 -6.26
CA MET A 56 8.27 -3.60 -7.21
C MET A 56 8.02 -2.10 -7.31
N ALA A 57 7.86 -1.41 -6.18
CA ALA A 57 7.65 0.04 -6.18
C ALA A 57 8.83 0.79 -6.81
N SER A 58 10.06 0.38 -6.47
CA SER A 58 11.30 0.99 -6.98
C SER A 58 11.50 0.75 -8.49
N SER A 59 10.84 -0.24 -9.06
CA SER A 59 10.90 -0.48 -10.51
C SER A 59 10.28 0.66 -11.33
N TYR A 60 9.44 1.50 -10.71
CA TYR A 60 8.83 2.67 -11.34
C TYR A 60 9.66 3.95 -11.20
N GLY A 61 10.69 3.95 -10.38
CA GLY A 61 11.57 5.08 -10.14
C GLY A 61 12.06 5.15 -8.70
N PRO A 62 12.88 6.14 -8.33
CA PRO A 62 13.38 6.27 -6.96
C PRO A 62 12.25 6.59 -5.98
N LEU A 63 12.26 5.95 -4.83
CA LEU A 63 11.29 6.20 -3.77
C LEU A 63 11.59 7.54 -3.09
N ALA A 64 10.74 8.53 -3.32
CA ALA A 64 10.81 9.83 -2.63
C ALA A 64 9.99 9.81 -1.34
N ILE A 65 8.88 9.09 -1.32
CA ILE A 65 8.02 8.88 -0.15
C ILE A 65 7.82 7.38 0.02
N ASN A 66 7.95 6.91 1.26
CA ASN A 66 7.88 5.51 1.60
C ASN A 66 7.24 5.38 2.99
N ARG A 67 5.91 5.25 3.03
CA ARG A 67 5.13 5.25 4.28
C ARG A 67 4.25 4.03 4.42
N ALA A 68 4.19 3.51 5.64
CA ALA A 68 3.28 2.42 6.01
C ALA A 68 2.41 2.81 7.19
N TYR A 69 1.13 2.52 7.08
CA TYR A 69 0.06 2.92 8.01
C TYR A 69 -0.51 1.70 8.70
N CYS A 70 -0.45 1.68 10.02
CA CYS A 70 -0.93 0.53 10.78
C CYS A 70 -1.01 0.86 12.27
N ASN A 71 -1.67 0.03 13.04
CA ASN A 71 -1.43 -0.05 14.48
C ASN A 71 -0.20 -0.93 14.73
N TRP A 72 0.95 -0.32 14.87
CA TRP A 72 2.25 -1.02 14.95
C TRP A 72 2.44 -1.83 16.23
N GLN A 73 1.54 -1.71 17.18
CA GLN A 73 1.56 -2.51 18.41
C GLN A 73 1.65 -4.01 18.14
N TYR A 74 1.00 -4.47 17.06
CA TYR A 74 0.94 -5.89 16.71
C TYR A 74 1.95 -6.33 15.65
N PHE A 75 2.71 -5.39 15.07
CA PHE A 75 3.58 -5.65 13.92
C PHE A 75 5.06 -5.38 14.22
N GLY A 76 5.44 -5.43 15.50
CA GLY A 76 6.81 -5.15 15.93
C GLY A 76 7.88 -6.05 15.32
N ARG A 77 7.52 -7.26 14.90
CA ARG A 77 8.45 -8.19 14.24
C ARG A 77 8.88 -7.75 12.85
N TYR A 78 8.17 -6.82 12.23
CA TYR A 78 8.55 -6.21 10.95
C TYR A 78 9.49 -5.01 11.10
N ARG A 79 9.69 -4.53 12.32
CA ARG A 79 10.37 -3.25 12.58
C ARG A 79 11.71 -3.14 11.86
N ASP A 80 12.58 -4.13 12.02
CA ASP A 80 13.95 -4.01 11.53
C ASP A 80 14.02 -3.95 10.00
N VAL A 81 13.25 -4.78 9.30
CA VAL A 81 13.21 -4.77 7.83
C VAL A 81 12.56 -3.48 7.29
N LEU A 82 11.55 -2.95 7.98
CA LEU A 82 10.91 -1.69 7.58
C LEU A 82 11.86 -0.51 7.75
N LEU A 83 12.56 -0.43 8.88
CA LEU A 83 13.55 0.63 9.13
C LEU A 83 14.76 0.50 8.21
N HIS A 84 15.20 -0.73 7.92
CA HIS A 84 16.28 -0.97 6.96
C HIS A 84 15.95 -0.43 5.56
N ASN A 85 14.68 -0.46 5.19
CA ASN A 85 14.19 0.08 3.91
C ASN A 85 13.78 1.57 4.00
N SER A 86 14.15 2.26 5.07
CA SER A 86 13.83 3.68 5.30
C SER A 86 12.32 3.97 5.24
N MET A 87 11.50 3.03 5.70
CA MET A 87 10.06 3.18 5.75
C MET A 87 9.65 4.07 6.92
N GLU A 88 8.88 5.11 6.64
CA GLU A 88 8.22 5.93 7.65
C GLU A 88 6.98 5.19 8.16
N LEU A 89 6.91 4.95 9.47
CA LEU A 89 5.83 4.20 10.10
C LEU A 89 4.85 5.17 10.74
N ILE A 90 3.62 5.19 10.24
CA ILE A 90 2.55 6.04 10.77
C ILE A 90 1.70 5.19 11.71
N GLN A 91 1.69 5.56 12.99
CA GLN A 91 0.90 4.88 14.01
C GLN A 91 -0.55 5.35 13.97
N LEU A 92 -1.46 4.38 13.89
CA LEU A 92 -2.90 4.60 13.97
C LEU A 92 -3.44 3.99 15.25
N PHE A 93 -4.29 4.74 15.96
CA PHE A 93 -4.97 4.29 17.16
C PHE A 93 -6.48 4.17 16.87
N PRO A 94 -6.99 2.98 16.48
CA PRO A 94 -8.41 2.83 16.21
C PRO A 94 -9.23 3.02 17.49
N PRO A 95 -10.35 3.77 17.43
CA PRO A 95 -11.22 3.95 18.59
C PRO A 95 -12.06 2.69 18.82
N GLY A 96 -11.63 1.83 19.76
CA GLY A 96 -12.37 0.62 20.16
C GLY A 96 -12.06 -0.61 19.31
N VAL A 97 -12.53 -1.75 19.80
CA VAL A 97 -12.19 -3.10 19.30
C VAL A 97 -12.81 -3.40 17.91
N SER A 98 -13.95 -2.81 17.60
CA SER A 98 -14.69 -3.03 16.36
C SER A 98 -14.45 -1.95 15.29
N ALA A 99 -13.71 -0.89 15.62
CA ALA A 99 -13.49 0.21 14.70
C ALA A 99 -12.46 -0.14 13.64
N LYS A 100 -12.74 0.24 12.40
CA LYS A 100 -11.74 0.26 11.33
C LYS A 100 -10.61 1.21 11.76
N ASN A 101 -9.38 0.87 11.41
CA ASN A 101 -8.22 1.66 11.85
C ASN A 101 -8.06 3.01 11.12
N GLY A 102 -8.92 3.34 10.15
CA GLY A 102 -8.90 4.62 9.45
C GLY A 102 -7.66 4.85 8.57
N ALA A 103 -6.90 3.80 8.31
CA ALA A 103 -5.69 3.86 7.50
C ALA A 103 -5.96 4.42 6.11
N ASP A 104 -7.05 3.98 5.48
CA ASP A 104 -7.49 4.40 4.15
C ASP A 104 -7.71 5.92 4.07
N ILE A 105 -8.40 6.49 5.05
CA ILE A 105 -8.66 7.94 5.09
C ILE A 105 -7.37 8.73 5.28
N ARG A 106 -6.56 8.38 6.28
CA ARG A 106 -5.30 9.06 6.56
C ARG A 106 -4.34 8.97 5.38
N LEU A 107 -4.20 7.80 4.80
CA LEU A 107 -3.35 7.54 3.64
C LEU A 107 -3.79 8.39 2.43
N CYS A 108 -5.08 8.44 2.14
CA CYS A 108 -5.61 9.24 1.03
C CYS A 108 -5.34 10.73 1.22
N LEU A 109 -5.52 11.26 2.43
CA LEU A 109 -5.25 12.65 2.73
C LEU A 109 -3.76 12.98 2.56
N ASP A 110 -2.88 12.14 3.08
CA ASP A 110 -1.44 12.32 2.95
C ASP A 110 -1.00 12.26 1.48
N ALA A 111 -1.52 11.30 0.71
CA ALA A 111 -1.17 11.17 -0.70
C ALA A 111 -1.58 12.39 -1.53
N VAL A 112 -2.78 12.90 -1.33
CA VAL A 112 -3.26 14.09 -2.06
C VAL A 112 -2.45 15.33 -1.65
N GLU A 113 -2.16 15.50 -0.38
CA GLU A 113 -1.30 16.59 0.10
C GLU A 113 0.09 16.52 -0.51
N ASP A 114 0.73 15.36 -0.50
CA ASP A 114 2.07 15.17 -1.05
C ASP A 114 2.13 15.45 -2.54
N LEU A 115 1.13 15.05 -3.30
CA LEU A 115 1.05 15.34 -4.73
C LEU A 115 0.91 16.83 -5.02
N GLY A 116 0.25 17.57 -4.14
CA GLY A 116 0.16 19.03 -4.23
C GLY A 116 1.47 19.73 -3.88
N ARG A 117 2.29 19.13 -3.03
CA ARG A 117 3.56 19.70 -2.55
C ARG A 117 4.76 19.32 -3.41
N PHE A 118 4.77 18.12 -3.98
CA PHE A 118 5.94 17.52 -4.62
C PHE A 118 5.67 17.20 -6.09
N ALA A 119 5.96 18.18 -6.95
CA ALA A 119 5.72 18.06 -8.40
C ALA A 119 6.54 16.93 -9.06
N HIS A 120 7.64 16.51 -8.46
CA HIS A 120 8.51 15.47 -9.02
C HIS A 120 8.00 14.03 -8.82
N ILE A 121 6.93 13.85 -8.06
CA ILE A 121 6.31 12.54 -7.90
C ILE A 121 5.47 12.25 -9.15
N GLY A 122 5.90 11.26 -9.93
CA GLY A 122 5.21 10.86 -11.15
C GLY A 122 4.33 9.63 -10.99
N THR A 123 4.65 8.78 -10.01
CA THR A 123 3.94 7.53 -9.77
C THR A 123 3.58 7.40 -8.30
N VAL A 124 2.34 7.03 -8.04
CA VAL A 124 1.84 6.69 -6.71
C VAL A 124 1.59 5.18 -6.67
N VAL A 125 2.18 4.50 -5.70
CA VAL A 125 1.98 3.07 -5.47
C VAL A 125 1.18 2.91 -4.17
N ILE A 126 0.04 2.22 -4.26
CA ILE A 126 -0.83 1.91 -3.13
C ILE A 126 -0.81 0.41 -2.88
N VAL A 127 -0.38 0.00 -1.71
CA VAL A 127 -0.42 -1.40 -1.30
C VAL A 127 -1.69 -1.64 -0.49
N SER A 128 -2.72 -2.06 -1.19
CA SER A 128 -4.02 -2.47 -0.66
C SER A 128 -4.87 -3.10 -1.76
N GLY A 129 -5.75 -4.01 -1.38
CA GLY A 129 -6.78 -4.58 -2.28
C GLY A 129 -8.16 -3.93 -2.13
N ASP A 130 -8.28 -2.87 -1.32
CA ASP A 130 -9.56 -2.29 -0.94
C ASP A 130 -10.10 -1.29 -1.97
N SER A 131 -11.40 -1.43 -2.30
CA SER A 131 -12.10 -0.52 -3.20
C SER A 131 -12.23 0.93 -2.68
N ASP A 132 -12.02 1.16 -1.39
CA ASP A 132 -12.05 2.50 -0.80
C ASP A 132 -10.97 3.43 -1.38
N TYR A 133 -9.96 2.88 -2.06
CA TYR A 133 -8.93 3.65 -2.74
C TYR A 133 -9.30 4.11 -4.16
N MET A 134 -10.46 3.72 -4.69
CA MET A 134 -10.90 4.16 -6.02
C MET A 134 -10.99 5.68 -6.16
N PRO A 135 -11.53 6.44 -5.18
CA PRO A 135 -11.51 7.90 -5.27
C PRO A 135 -10.09 8.48 -5.33
N LEU A 136 -9.14 7.87 -4.63
CA LEU A 136 -7.74 8.28 -4.71
C LEU A 136 -7.17 8.06 -6.12
N ALA A 137 -7.46 6.91 -6.73
CA ALA A 137 -7.03 6.64 -8.10
C ALA A 137 -7.55 7.70 -9.08
N GLN A 138 -8.81 8.08 -8.96
CA GLN A 138 -9.40 9.14 -9.78
C GLN A 138 -8.68 10.48 -9.58
N LYS A 139 -8.38 10.84 -8.33
CA LYS A 139 -7.68 12.08 -8.01
C LYS A 139 -6.24 12.08 -8.56
N VAL A 140 -5.51 10.99 -8.41
CA VAL A 140 -4.14 10.85 -8.92
C VAL A 140 -4.12 11.01 -10.44
N LYS A 141 -5.05 10.38 -11.14
CA LYS A 141 -5.21 10.51 -12.60
C LYS A 141 -5.54 11.94 -13.00
N ALA A 142 -6.46 12.59 -12.28
CA ALA A 142 -6.83 13.98 -12.55
C ALA A 142 -5.65 14.94 -12.39
N LEU A 143 -4.70 14.61 -11.52
CA LEU A 143 -3.46 15.36 -11.31
C LEU A 143 -2.36 15.01 -12.32
N GLY A 144 -2.66 14.17 -13.31
CA GLY A 144 -1.71 13.79 -14.36
C GLY A 144 -0.62 12.83 -13.89
N ARG A 145 -0.82 12.12 -12.78
CA ARG A 145 0.13 11.15 -12.25
C ARG A 145 -0.32 9.71 -12.51
N ARG A 146 0.63 8.80 -12.45
CA ARG A 146 0.38 7.37 -12.58
C ARG A 146 -0.02 6.78 -11.24
N ILE A 147 -1.02 5.89 -11.23
CA ILE A 147 -1.44 5.11 -10.07
C ILE A 147 -1.21 3.63 -10.33
N VAL A 148 -0.51 2.97 -9.40
CA VAL A 148 -0.23 1.54 -9.40
C VAL A 148 -0.69 0.95 -8.08
N GLY A 149 -1.39 -0.16 -8.14
CA GLY A 149 -1.85 -0.87 -6.95
C GLY A 149 -1.13 -2.21 -6.76
N LEU A 150 -1.13 -2.70 -5.53
CA LEU A 150 -0.70 -4.03 -5.17
C LEU A 150 -1.61 -4.61 -4.10
N GLY A 151 -2.05 -5.84 -4.28
CA GLY A 151 -2.90 -6.54 -3.32
C GLY A 151 -2.80 -8.05 -3.44
N GLY A 152 -3.48 -8.76 -2.56
CA GLY A 152 -3.62 -10.21 -2.64
C GLY A 152 -4.58 -10.61 -3.74
N ARG A 153 -4.28 -11.69 -4.47
CA ARG A 153 -5.08 -12.12 -5.62
C ARG A 153 -6.54 -12.44 -5.26
N LYS A 154 -6.76 -13.10 -4.13
CA LYS A 154 -8.10 -13.52 -3.72
C LYS A 154 -8.93 -12.42 -3.06
N THR A 155 -8.29 -11.39 -2.52
CA THR A 155 -8.94 -10.38 -1.69
C THR A 155 -9.05 -9.02 -2.37
N THR A 156 -8.38 -8.84 -3.50
CA THR A 156 -8.41 -7.58 -4.23
C THR A 156 -9.74 -7.37 -4.93
N ASN A 157 -10.32 -6.19 -4.75
CA ASN A 157 -11.50 -5.76 -5.47
C ASN A 157 -11.16 -5.51 -6.94
N ALA A 158 -11.94 -6.13 -7.86
CA ALA A 158 -11.68 -6.03 -9.29
C ALA A 158 -11.83 -4.61 -9.85
N HIS A 159 -12.76 -3.82 -9.32
CA HIS A 159 -12.97 -2.44 -9.76
C HIS A 159 -11.78 -1.56 -9.33
N TRP A 160 -11.23 -1.80 -8.15
CA TRP A 160 -10.03 -1.12 -7.69
C TRP A 160 -8.84 -1.44 -8.61
N ALA A 161 -8.60 -2.72 -8.88
CA ALA A 161 -7.52 -3.14 -9.75
C ALA A 161 -7.60 -2.51 -11.15
N THR A 162 -8.79 -2.45 -11.73
CA THR A 162 -8.98 -1.83 -13.06
C THR A 162 -8.95 -0.31 -13.04
N SER A 163 -9.13 0.32 -11.88
CA SER A 163 -8.99 1.77 -11.72
C SER A 163 -7.54 2.23 -11.83
N CYS A 164 -6.59 1.34 -11.56
CA CYS A 164 -5.17 1.67 -11.61
C CYS A 164 -4.62 1.57 -13.04
N HIS A 165 -3.59 2.32 -13.36
CA HIS A 165 -2.85 2.16 -14.61
C HIS A 165 -2.15 0.81 -14.68
N GLY A 166 -1.65 0.31 -13.53
CA GLY A 166 -1.09 -1.03 -13.37
C GLY A 166 -1.48 -1.61 -12.02
N PHE A 167 -1.60 -2.93 -11.95
CA PHE A 167 -1.90 -3.62 -10.70
C PHE A 167 -1.06 -4.89 -10.59
N HIS A 168 -0.44 -5.08 -9.43
CA HIS A 168 0.36 -6.27 -9.13
C HIS A 168 -0.33 -7.10 -8.07
N PHE A 169 -0.31 -8.43 -8.25
CA PHE A 169 -0.69 -9.35 -7.20
C PHE A 169 0.55 -9.78 -6.42
N TYR A 170 0.46 -9.74 -5.11
CA TYR A 170 1.59 -10.08 -4.24
C TYR A 170 2.17 -11.47 -4.53
N GLU A 171 1.29 -12.44 -4.79
CA GLU A 171 1.68 -13.82 -5.09
C GLU A 171 2.59 -13.92 -6.32
N ASP A 172 2.42 -13.03 -7.28
CA ASP A 172 3.27 -12.97 -8.47
C ASP A 172 4.67 -12.42 -8.18
N LEU A 173 4.81 -11.60 -7.13
CA LEU A 173 6.12 -11.06 -6.74
C LEU A 173 7.02 -12.10 -6.08
N ILE A 174 6.44 -13.09 -5.44
CA ILE A 174 7.17 -14.11 -4.65
C ILE A 174 7.27 -15.47 -5.34
N SER A 175 6.68 -15.64 -6.50
CA SER A 175 6.62 -16.92 -7.24
C SER A 175 7.82 -17.15 -8.18
N LEU A 176 8.97 -16.55 -7.90
CA LEU A 176 10.20 -16.74 -8.67
C LEU A 176 10.98 -17.96 -8.20
#